data_0d33888f5af4f9ce8704ddff5e81b1a3
#
_entry.id   0d33888f5af4f9ce8704ddff5e81b1a3
#
_cell.length_a   1.000
_cell.length_b   1.000
_cell.length_c   1.000
_cell.angle_alpha   90.00
_cell.angle_beta   90.00
_cell.angle_gamma   90.00
#
_symmetry.space_group_name_H-M   'P 1'
#
loop_
_entity.id
_entity.type
_entity.pdbx_description
1 polymer ?
#
loop_
_entity_poly.entity_id
_entity_poly.type
_entity_poly.pdbx_seq_one_letter_code
_entity_poly.pdbx_strand_id
1 'polypeptide(L)'
;MNLGLSMDGSLNQINHKLREKEKKRTEERRRSIPYLIAQYLKQHGLTDSYGTLFSEAQLPTDIQIADNIDLEMILMEYDSYYHLKFNKYPILYKTVQSTSSTNPMK
;
A
#
# COMPACT_ATOMS: atom_id res chain seq x y z
N MET A 1 -6.74 -21.93 -41.26
CA MET A 1 -6.50 -21.84 -40.41
C MET A 1 -5.66 -20.87 -39.78
N ASN A 2 -5.50 -19.78 -40.32
CA ASN A 2 -4.79 -18.68 -39.73
C ASN A 2 -5.54 -18.04 -38.62
N LEU A 3 -6.80 -18.32 -38.50
CA LEU A 3 -7.59 -17.76 -37.42
C LEU A 3 -7.05 -18.15 -36.06
N GLY A 4 -6.63 -19.38 -35.92
CA GLY A 4 -6.10 -19.84 -34.66
C GLY A 4 -4.82 -19.11 -34.29
N LEU A 5 -3.93 -18.96 -35.25
CA LEU A 5 -2.69 -18.26 -35.02
C LEU A 5 -2.92 -16.79 -34.72
N SER A 6 -3.85 -16.16 -35.43
CA SER A 6 -4.18 -14.79 -35.18
C SER A 6 -4.71 -14.58 -33.77
N MET A 7 -5.59 -15.48 -33.36
CA MET A 7 -6.15 -15.38 -32.04
C MET A 7 -5.08 -15.56 -30.96
N ASP A 8 -4.17 -16.49 -31.18
CA ASP A 8 -3.09 -16.71 -30.27
C ASP A 8 -2.22 -15.45 -30.15
N GLY A 9 -1.92 -14.84 -31.29
CA GLY A 9 -1.14 -13.61 -31.28
C GLY A 9 -1.83 -12.49 -30.52
N SER A 10 -3.14 -12.34 -30.79
CA SER A 10 -3.92 -11.31 -30.08
C SER A 10 -3.95 -11.56 -28.62
N LEU A 11 -4.12 -12.79 -28.21
CA LEU A 11 -4.17 -13.14 -26.81
C LEU A 11 -2.85 -12.83 -26.13
N ASN A 12 -1.74 -13.14 -26.79
CA ASN A 12 -0.43 -12.83 -26.23
C ASN A 12 -0.24 -11.32 -26.05
N GLN A 13 -0.70 -10.55 -27.00
CA GLN A 13 -0.60 -9.11 -26.91
C GLN A 13 -1.47 -8.56 -25.79
N ILE A 14 -2.66 -9.11 -25.63
CA ILE A 14 -3.54 -8.71 -24.56
C ILE A 14 -2.92 -9.04 -23.21
N ASN A 15 -2.37 -10.24 -23.08
CA ASN A 15 -1.72 -10.66 -21.84
C ASN A 15 -0.53 -9.77 -21.52
N HIS A 16 0.24 -9.39 -22.52
CA HIS A 16 1.37 -8.50 -22.32
C HIS A 16 0.92 -7.15 -21.82
N LYS A 17 -0.12 -6.60 -22.43
CA LYS A 17 -0.65 -5.30 -22.03
C LYS A 17 -1.20 -5.33 -20.62
N LEU A 18 -1.87 -6.41 -20.26
CA LEU A 18 -2.39 -6.55 -18.89
C LEU A 18 -1.27 -6.61 -17.88
N ARG A 19 -0.21 -7.33 -18.18
CA ARG A 19 0.93 -7.40 -17.28
C ARG A 19 1.61 -6.06 -17.13
N GLU A 20 1.74 -5.31 -18.21
CA GLU A 20 2.31 -3.97 -18.15
C GLU A 20 1.47 -3.05 -17.30
N LYS A 21 0.17 -3.15 -17.45
CA LYS A 21 -0.76 -2.35 -16.68
C LYS A 21 -0.66 -2.67 -15.19
N GLU A 22 -0.60 -3.95 -14.86
CA GLU A 22 -0.46 -4.38 -13.49
C GLU A 22 0.86 -3.95 -12.89
N LYS A 23 1.93 -4.04 -13.67
CA LYS A 23 3.23 -3.63 -13.22
C LYS A 23 3.23 -2.13 -12.89
N LYS A 24 2.65 -1.34 -13.77
CA LYS A 24 2.56 0.10 -13.55
C LYS A 24 1.74 0.39 -12.30
N ARG A 25 0.65 -0.30 -12.11
CA ARG A 25 -0.20 -0.13 -10.95
C ARG A 25 0.54 -0.47 -9.67
N THR A 26 1.32 -1.54 -9.69
CA THR A 26 2.13 -1.95 -8.56
C THR A 26 3.16 -0.90 -8.20
N GLU A 27 3.80 -0.32 -9.22
CA GLU A 27 4.80 0.71 -9.01
C GLU A 27 4.17 1.96 -8.41
N GLU A 28 2.99 2.31 -8.87
CA GLU A 28 2.28 3.47 -8.34
C GLU A 28 1.91 3.28 -6.87
N ARG A 29 1.45 2.09 -6.53
CA ARG A 29 1.13 1.79 -5.13
C ARG A 29 2.37 1.91 -4.25
N ARG A 30 3.48 1.31 -4.71
CA ARG A 30 4.71 1.35 -3.95
C ARG A 30 5.23 2.77 -3.77
N ARG A 31 5.10 3.58 -4.81
CA ARG A 31 5.54 4.96 -4.74
C ARG A 31 4.67 5.77 -3.78
N SER A 32 3.40 5.43 -3.69
CA SER A 32 2.47 6.16 -2.84
C SER A 32 2.66 5.90 -1.35
N ILE A 33 3.13 4.71 -1.01
CA ILE A 33 3.17 4.31 0.40
C ILE A 33 4.00 5.26 1.26
N PRO A 34 5.24 5.60 0.90
CA PRO A 34 6.01 6.51 1.75
C PRO A 34 5.36 7.88 1.88
N TYR A 35 4.66 8.34 0.86
CA TYR A 35 3.97 9.63 0.96
C TYR A 35 2.75 9.55 1.86
N LEU A 36 2.07 8.43 1.89
CA LEU A 36 0.98 8.22 2.83
C LEU A 36 1.50 8.22 4.26
N ILE A 37 2.66 7.60 4.47
CA ILE A 37 3.28 7.60 5.79
C ILE A 37 3.69 9.01 6.17
N ALA A 38 4.30 9.74 5.25
CA ALA A 38 4.71 11.13 5.50
C ALA A 38 3.51 11.99 5.86
N GLN A 39 2.42 11.83 5.14
CA GLN A 39 1.19 12.57 5.40
C GLN A 39 0.69 12.29 6.83
N TYR A 40 0.71 11.03 7.23
CA TYR A 40 0.30 10.64 8.57
C TYR A 40 1.19 11.31 9.63
N LEU A 41 2.50 11.27 9.41
CA LEU A 41 3.43 11.88 10.34
C LEU A 41 3.18 13.37 10.48
N LYS A 42 2.97 14.03 9.35
CA LYS A 42 2.73 15.46 9.35
C LYS A 42 1.42 15.81 10.05
N GLN A 43 0.38 15.06 9.76
CA GLN A 43 -0.94 15.31 10.35
C GLN A 43 -0.93 15.13 11.85
N HIS A 44 -0.08 14.28 12.36
CA HIS A 44 0.00 14.00 13.79
C HIS A 44 1.13 14.75 14.50
N GLY A 45 1.71 15.73 13.83
CA GLY A 45 2.72 16.59 14.43
C GLY A 45 4.06 15.93 14.66
N LEU A 46 4.31 14.82 14.00
CA LEU A 46 5.57 14.09 14.12
C LEU A 46 6.58 14.67 13.13
N THR A 47 6.95 15.91 13.36
CA THR A 47 7.69 16.72 12.41
C THR A 47 9.09 16.19 12.14
N ASP A 48 9.78 15.77 13.21
CA ASP A 48 11.14 15.25 13.04
C ASP A 48 11.13 13.97 12.22
N SER A 49 10.18 13.10 12.52
CA SER A 49 10.05 11.84 11.77
C SER A 49 9.69 12.10 10.32
N TYR A 50 8.84 13.11 10.09
CA TYR A 50 8.48 13.50 8.73
C TYR A 50 9.72 13.89 7.93
N GLY A 51 10.56 14.76 8.49
CA GLY A 51 11.77 15.19 7.82
C GLY A 51 12.74 14.06 7.61
N THR A 52 12.89 13.23 8.63
CA THR A 52 13.81 12.09 8.55
C THR A 52 13.38 11.10 7.46
N LEU A 53 12.08 10.89 7.34
CA LEU A 53 11.58 9.98 6.32
C LEU A 53 11.96 10.47 4.92
N PHE A 54 11.77 11.76 4.66
CA PHE A 54 12.10 12.32 3.36
C PHE A 54 13.60 12.20 3.05
N SER A 55 14.42 12.44 4.06
CA SER A 55 15.86 12.31 3.90
C SER A 55 16.28 10.87 3.67
N GLU A 56 15.82 10.01 4.54
CA GLU A 56 16.27 8.62 4.53
C GLU A 56 15.79 7.88 3.30
N ALA A 57 14.55 8.11 2.91
CA ALA A 57 13.96 7.46 1.75
C ALA A 57 14.22 8.23 0.47
N GLN A 58 14.88 9.39 0.57
CA GLN A 58 15.21 10.23 -0.59
C GLN A 58 13.97 10.52 -1.44
N LEU A 59 12.92 10.98 -0.77
CA LEU A 59 11.67 11.24 -1.45
C LEU A 59 11.69 12.59 -2.15
N PRO A 60 11.31 12.64 -3.43
CA PRO A 60 11.11 13.92 -4.09
C PRO A 60 10.06 14.75 -3.36
N THR A 61 10.28 16.06 -3.32
CA THR A 61 9.37 16.94 -2.60
C THR A 61 8.29 17.55 -3.47
N ASP A 62 8.29 17.21 -4.75
CA ASP A 62 7.29 17.71 -5.68
C ASP A 62 6.11 16.76 -5.84
N ILE A 63 6.01 15.75 -5.00
CA ILE A 63 4.92 14.79 -5.03
C ILE A 63 4.14 14.89 -3.73
N GLN A 64 2.85 14.88 -3.82
CA GLN A 64 1.95 14.89 -2.66
C GLN A 64 0.89 13.85 -2.85
N ILE A 65 0.35 13.36 -1.74
CA ILE A 65 -0.80 12.47 -1.78
C ILE A 65 -2.02 13.29 -2.20
N ALA A 66 -2.92 12.67 -2.93
CA ALA A 66 -4.16 13.31 -3.34
C ALA A 66 -4.95 13.77 -2.12
N ASP A 67 -5.71 14.85 -2.30
CA ASP A 67 -6.39 15.50 -1.18
C ASP A 67 -7.42 14.63 -0.50
N ASN A 68 -7.96 13.67 -1.22
CA ASN A 68 -9.09 12.89 -0.73
C ASN A 68 -8.72 11.52 -0.20
N ILE A 69 -7.47 11.32 0.17
CA ILE A 69 -7.07 9.99 0.64
C ILE A 69 -6.01 10.12 1.73
N ASP A 70 -6.09 9.26 2.72
CA ASP A 70 -5.05 9.14 3.75
C ASP A 70 -5.09 7.71 4.29
N LEU A 71 -4.14 7.40 5.18
CA LEU A 71 -4.03 6.04 5.70
C LEU A 71 -5.28 5.59 6.45
N GLU A 72 -5.86 6.50 7.23
CA GLU A 72 -7.05 6.14 7.98
C GLU A 72 -8.20 5.79 7.07
N MET A 73 -8.37 6.56 6.00
CA MET A 73 -9.43 6.31 5.03
C MET A 73 -9.23 4.96 4.35
N ILE A 74 -7.99 4.66 3.98
CA ILE A 74 -7.68 3.39 3.34
C ILE A 74 -8.02 2.24 4.29
N LEU A 75 -7.68 2.41 5.56
CA LEU A 75 -7.94 1.37 6.55
C LEU A 75 -9.44 1.18 6.76
N MET A 76 -10.20 2.27 6.78
CA MET A 76 -11.65 2.19 6.89
C MET A 76 -12.25 1.45 5.71
N GLU A 77 -11.74 1.71 4.52
CA GLU A 77 -12.22 1.01 3.33
C GLU A 77 -11.91 -0.49 3.41
N TYR A 78 -10.72 -0.83 3.90
CA TYR A 78 -10.36 -2.21 4.07
C TYR A 78 -11.29 -2.89 5.09
N ASP A 79 -11.55 -2.22 6.21
CA ASP A 79 -12.47 -2.72 7.22
C ASP A 79 -13.84 -3.01 6.61
N SER A 80 -14.36 -2.07 5.84
CA SER A 80 -15.68 -2.21 5.23
C SER A 80 -15.71 -3.37 4.25
N TYR A 81 -14.70 -3.45 3.41
CA TYR A 81 -14.60 -4.53 2.45
C TYR A 81 -14.58 -5.90 3.16
N TYR A 82 -13.75 -6.00 4.18
CA TYR A 82 -13.61 -7.25 4.91
C TYR A 82 -14.91 -7.64 5.59
N HIS A 83 -15.58 -6.66 6.19
CA HIS A 83 -16.84 -6.91 6.87
C HIS A 83 -17.92 -7.40 5.90
N LEU A 84 -17.98 -6.78 4.73
CA LEU A 84 -18.96 -7.20 3.73
C LEU A 84 -18.66 -8.62 3.25
N LYS A 85 -17.40 -8.97 3.13
CA LYS A 85 -17.04 -10.27 2.58
C LYS A 85 -17.14 -11.39 3.60
N PHE A 86 -16.75 -11.11 4.84
CA PHE A 86 -16.63 -12.17 5.85
C PHE A 86 -17.58 -11.99 7.02
N ASN A 87 -18.41 -10.95 7.01
CA ASN A 87 -19.37 -10.66 8.05
C ASN A 87 -18.72 -10.48 9.42
N LYS A 88 -17.52 -9.99 9.45
CA LYS A 88 -16.80 -9.64 10.68
C LYS A 88 -15.69 -8.68 10.30
N TYR A 89 -15.18 -7.95 11.28
CA TYR A 89 -14.09 -7.02 11.02
C TYR A 89 -12.74 -7.71 11.07
N PRO A 90 -11.76 -7.21 10.33
CA PRO A 90 -10.44 -7.83 10.33
C PRO A 90 -9.72 -7.55 11.63
N ILE A 91 -8.82 -8.45 11.98
CA ILE A 91 -7.92 -8.22 13.10
C ILE A 91 -6.71 -7.48 12.54
N LEU A 92 -6.58 -6.20 12.90
CA LEU A 92 -5.57 -5.36 12.30
C LEU A 92 -4.21 -5.44 12.99
N TYR A 93 -4.20 -5.84 14.26
CA TYR A 93 -2.95 -6.01 14.97
C TYR A 93 -3.15 -7.09 16.02
N LYS A 94 -2.04 -7.58 16.55
CA LYS A 94 -2.09 -8.51 17.65
C LYS A 94 -1.15 -8.05 18.73
N THR A 95 -1.52 -8.31 19.98
CA THR A 95 -0.67 -8.01 21.12
C THR A 95 0.36 -9.10 21.26
N VAL A 96 1.62 -8.71 21.25
CA VAL A 96 2.70 -9.66 21.40
C VAL A 96 3.02 -9.78 22.87
N GLN A 97 3.09 -11.05 23.39
CA GLN A 97 3.41 -11.21 24.76
C GLN A 97 4.83 -10.84 24.93
N SER A 98 5.00 -9.95 25.83
CA SER A 98 6.25 -9.48 26.05
C SER A 98 7.02 -10.44 26.76
N THR A 99 7.36 -11.15 26.42
CA THR A 99 7.97 -12.06 27.12
C THR A 99 9.03 -11.72 27.72
N SER A 100 8.73 -11.32 27.48
CA SER A 100 9.26 -11.14 27.80
C SER A 100 9.46 -10.66 28.74
N SER A 101 9.14 -10.33 28.65
CA SER A 101 9.19 -9.80 29.57
C SER A 101 9.73 -10.70 30.33
N THR A 102 9.79 -11.50 30.08
CA THR A 102 10.15 -12.44 30.66
C THR A 102 11.40 -12.37 30.91
N ASN A 103 11.69 -11.85 30.69
CA ASN A 103 12.68 -11.82 30.85
C ASN A 103 13.09 -11.14 31.82
N PRO A 104 12.91 -11.21 32.21
CA PRO A 104 13.06 -10.62 32.99
C PRO A 104 13.98 -10.35 33.45
N MET A 105 14.39 -10.45 33.26
CA MET A 105 15.09 -10.30 33.49
C MET A 105 15.26 -9.69 34.20
N LYS A 106 15.03 -9.55 34.46
CA LYS A 106 15.13 -9.21 34.88
C LYS A 106 15.54 -9.15 35.50
#